data_f35de39b874024cd3df70545ea549343
#
_entry.id   f35de39b874024cd3df70545ea549343
#
_cell.length_a   1.000
_cell.length_b   1.000
_cell.length_c   1.000
_cell.angle_alpha   90.00
_cell.angle_beta   90.00
_cell.angle_gamma   90.00
#
_symmetry.space_group_name_H-M   'P 1'
#
loop_
_entity.id
_entity.type
_entity.pdbx_description
1 polymer ?
#
loop_
_entity_poly.entity_id
_entity_poly.type
_entity_poly.pdbx_seq_one_letter_code
_entity_poly.pdbx_strand_id
1 'polypeptide(L)'
;VNRPGRDSHVLIAALVLLVIALVMPRWKVGREVFDYIVIFDVTQSMDVEDYDAGGTPVSRLNHAREAMRWTLRQLPCGSRIGWGAFTEYRSLLLLTPVEVCENYNDLIASLDNIDGRMRWANASEVGKGVYWSVRVALSTESKPDVIFISDGHEAPPLEPGAPISMPEDVQPGQVRGLIVGAGSDAALPIPKTDDDDRRVGYWSARDVVQLVSPDGTRILSTEHLSALHEPHLKALAGRVGFGYLRLTTPESLAAAMRDARFARRAPAPTDFYWVPLGLALALLV
;
A
#
# COMPACT_ATOMS: atom_id res chain seq x y z
N VAL A 1 24.77 61.13 -11.41
CA VAL A 1 24.08 59.80 -11.24
C VAL A 1 23.98 59.20 -12.61
N ASN A 2 24.85 58.18 -12.92
CA ASN A 2 24.81 57.49 -14.21
C ASN A 2 23.46 56.76 -14.33
N ARG A 3 22.70 57.03 -15.41
CA ARG A 3 21.49 56.28 -15.70
C ARG A 3 21.95 54.83 -16.10
N PRO A 4 21.38 53.81 -15.47
CA PRO A 4 21.71 52.45 -15.82
C PRO A 4 21.45 52.19 -17.30
N GLY A 5 22.39 51.58 -17.98
CA GLY A 5 22.24 51.18 -19.37
C GLY A 5 21.14 50.13 -19.55
N ARG A 6 20.73 49.88 -20.81
CA ARG A 6 19.69 48.88 -21.13
C ARG A 6 19.95 47.54 -20.51
N ASP A 7 21.21 47.10 -20.50
CA ASP A 7 21.64 45.80 -19.90
C ASP A 7 21.45 45.74 -18.37
N SER A 8 21.64 46.92 -17.69
CA SER A 8 21.40 47.00 -16.24
C SER A 8 19.93 46.83 -15.89
N HIS A 9 19.01 47.34 -16.74
CA HIS A 9 17.57 47.20 -16.51
C HIS A 9 17.13 45.72 -16.70
N VAL A 10 17.69 45.04 -17.71
CA VAL A 10 17.44 43.61 -17.95
C VAL A 10 17.90 42.77 -16.75
N LEU A 11 19.12 43.02 -16.27
CA LEU A 11 19.64 42.32 -15.07
C LEU A 11 18.81 42.57 -13.81
N ILE A 12 18.38 43.82 -13.59
CA ILE A 12 17.50 44.12 -12.45
C ILE A 12 16.13 43.42 -12.60
N ALA A 13 15.55 43.40 -13.79
CA ALA A 13 14.30 42.70 -14.04
C ALA A 13 14.42 41.19 -13.81
N ALA A 14 15.50 40.58 -14.29
CA ALA A 14 15.79 39.16 -14.06
C ALA A 14 15.98 38.86 -12.55
N LEU A 15 16.70 39.73 -11.83
CA LEU A 15 16.87 39.59 -10.38
C LEU A 15 15.53 39.68 -9.62
N VAL A 16 14.68 40.64 -9.98
CA VAL A 16 13.34 40.79 -9.39
C VAL A 16 12.50 39.53 -9.64
N LEU A 17 12.53 38.97 -10.85
CA LEU A 17 11.81 37.74 -11.17
C LEU A 17 12.34 36.54 -10.38
N LEU A 18 13.66 36.45 -10.16
CA LEU A 18 14.26 35.41 -9.32
C LEU A 18 13.82 35.55 -7.84
N VAL A 19 13.77 36.78 -7.32
CA VAL A 19 13.27 37.03 -5.96
C VAL A 19 11.77 36.66 -5.88
N ILE A 20 10.97 37.01 -6.88
CA ILE A 20 9.55 36.61 -6.92
C ILE A 20 9.45 35.10 -6.95
N ALA A 21 10.24 34.38 -7.74
CA ALA A 21 10.24 32.91 -7.77
C ALA A 21 10.56 32.29 -6.40
N LEU A 22 11.49 32.91 -5.66
CA LEU A 22 11.91 32.42 -4.32
C LEU A 22 10.84 32.61 -3.24
N VAL A 23 10.09 33.73 -3.28
CA VAL A 23 9.08 34.04 -2.25
C VAL A 23 7.65 33.71 -2.66
N MET A 24 7.46 33.12 -3.84
CA MET A 24 6.15 32.82 -4.40
C MET A 24 5.38 31.82 -3.53
N PRO A 25 4.17 32.13 -3.06
CA PRO A 25 3.39 31.21 -2.25
C PRO A 25 2.86 30.05 -3.11
N ARG A 26 2.67 28.89 -2.47
CA ARG A 26 1.97 27.76 -3.09
C ARG A 26 0.49 28.07 -3.25
N TRP A 27 -0.03 27.95 -4.45
CA TRP A 27 -1.42 28.22 -4.77
C TRP A 27 -2.22 26.92 -4.73
N LYS A 28 -3.42 26.96 -4.11
CA LYS A 28 -4.32 25.81 -4.09
C LYS A 28 -5.08 25.74 -5.42
N VAL A 29 -4.76 24.77 -6.24
CA VAL A 29 -5.41 24.51 -7.54
C VAL A 29 -6.13 23.18 -7.48
N GLY A 30 -7.33 23.10 -8.06
CA GLY A 30 -8.07 21.85 -8.16
C GLY A 30 -7.33 20.81 -9.02
N ARG A 31 -6.80 19.77 -8.39
CA ARG A 31 -6.07 18.67 -9.04
C ARG A 31 -6.70 17.33 -8.70
N GLU A 32 -6.38 16.33 -9.51
CA GLU A 32 -6.65 14.94 -9.17
C GLU A 32 -5.68 14.51 -8.07
N VAL A 33 -6.24 14.05 -6.98
CA VAL A 33 -5.52 13.54 -5.80
C VAL A 33 -6.13 12.21 -5.39
N PHE A 34 -5.43 11.47 -4.56
CA PHE A 34 -5.81 10.15 -4.09
C PHE A 34 -5.82 10.13 -2.56
N ASP A 35 -6.68 9.31 -1.96
CA ASP A 35 -6.80 9.19 -0.51
C ASP A 35 -6.95 7.72 -0.13
N TYR A 36 -5.91 7.13 0.48
CA TYR A 36 -5.81 5.71 0.71
C TYR A 36 -5.52 5.34 2.16
N ILE A 37 -6.05 4.19 2.58
CA ILE A 37 -5.47 3.37 3.64
C ILE A 37 -4.91 2.11 2.98
N VAL A 38 -3.63 1.84 3.19
CA VAL A 38 -2.95 0.62 2.74
C VAL A 38 -2.80 -0.32 3.91
N ILE A 39 -3.41 -1.49 3.82
CA ILE A 39 -3.35 -2.54 4.83
C ILE A 39 -2.35 -3.59 4.35
N PHE A 40 -1.31 -3.80 5.12
CA PHE A 40 -0.33 -4.85 4.87
C PHE A 40 -0.68 -6.08 5.70
N ASP A 41 -0.77 -7.20 5.04
CA ASP A 41 -0.76 -8.49 5.70
C ASP A 41 0.66 -8.72 6.26
N VAL A 42 0.75 -8.88 7.58
CA VAL A 42 2.02 -9.11 8.30
C VAL A 42 2.11 -10.53 8.86
N THR A 43 1.26 -11.45 8.41
CA THR A 43 1.31 -12.87 8.79
C THR A 43 2.56 -13.55 8.26
N GLN A 44 2.95 -14.69 8.83
CA GLN A 44 4.22 -15.35 8.49
C GLN A 44 4.27 -15.87 7.05
N SER A 45 3.14 -16.09 6.39
CA SER A 45 3.11 -16.43 4.97
C SER A 45 3.67 -15.31 4.08
N MET A 46 3.58 -14.06 4.53
CA MET A 46 4.18 -12.91 3.85
C MET A 46 5.70 -12.79 4.02
N ASP A 47 6.29 -13.60 4.90
CA ASP A 47 7.76 -13.70 5.06
C ASP A 47 8.38 -14.66 4.03
N VAL A 48 7.58 -15.39 3.22
CA VAL A 48 8.07 -16.24 2.14
C VAL A 48 8.86 -15.42 1.13
N GLU A 49 10.09 -15.87 0.83
CA GLU A 49 11.04 -15.19 -0.05
C GLU A 49 10.90 -15.74 -1.49
N ASP A 50 9.86 -15.31 -2.21
CA ASP A 50 9.57 -15.74 -3.58
C ASP A 50 9.63 -14.62 -4.63
N TYR A 51 10.12 -13.46 -4.25
CA TYR A 51 10.52 -12.38 -5.15
C TYR A 51 12.06 -12.33 -5.27
N ASP A 52 12.54 -11.69 -6.34
CA ASP A 52 13.96 -11.49 -6.60
C ASP A 52 14.27 -9.99 -6.80
N ALA A 53 15.26 -9.50 -6.09
CA ALA A 53 15.79 -8.16 -6.26
C ALA A 53 17.26 -8.23 -6.70
N GLY A 54 17.49 -8.46 -7.99
CA GLY A 54 18.83 -8.51 -8.57
C GLY A 54 19.65 -9.69 -8.10
N GLY A 55 19.05 -10.87 -7.93
CA GLY A 55 19.70 -12.11 -7.47
C GLY A 55 19.62 -12.31 -5.95
N THR A 56 18.93 -11.43 -5.23
CA THR A 56 18.72 -11.57 -3.78
C THR A 56 17.25 -11.91 -3.53
N PRO A 57 16.94 -13.04 -2.86
CA PRO A 57 15.58 -13.37 -2.47
C PRO A 57 14.98 -12.30 -1.54
N VAL A 58 13.72 -11.91 -1.80
CA VAL A 58 13.01 -10.88 -1.05
C VAL A 58 11.66 -11.43 -0.61
N SER A 59 11.27 -11.19 0.64
CA SER A 59 9.97 -11.60 1.15
C SER A 59 8.83 -10.80 0.49
N ARG A 60 7.64 -11.41 0.45
CA ARG A 60 6.41 -10.80 -0.08
C ARG A 60 6.13 -9.45 0.59
N LEU A 61 6.26 -9.39 1.92
CA LEU A 61 6.07 -8.15 2.68
C LEU A 61 7.10 -7.08 2.29
N ASN A 62 8.37 -7.43 2.19
CA ASN A 62 9.42 -6.50 1.79
C ASN A 62 9.22 -6.00 0.35
N HIS A 63 8.83 -6.89 -0.58
CA HIS A 63 8.50 -6.50 -1.95
C HIS A 63 7.30 -5.55 -2.01
N ALA A 64 6.26 -5.82 -1.22
CA ALA A 64 5.08 -4.94 -1.11
C ALA A 64 5.44 -3.55 -0.55
N ARG A 65 6.31 -3.50 0.48
CA ARG A 65 6.80 -2.23 1.04
C ARG A 65 7.61 -1.44 0.02
N GLU A 66 8.49 -2.11 -0.73
CA GLU A 66 9.28 -1.45 -1.77
C GLU A 66 8.39 -0.94 -2.91
N ALA A 67 7.40 -1.72 -3.34
CA ALA A 67 6.41 -1.27 -4.31
C ALA A 67 5.61 -0.06 -3.80
N MET A 68 5.29 -0.02 -2.52
CA MET A 68 4.61 1.12 -1.92
C MET A 68 5.53 2.35 -1.81
N ARG A 69 6.82 2.17 -1.46
CA ARG A 69 7.83 3.24 -1.45
C ARG A 69 7.98 3.86 -2.85
N TRP A 70 7.98 3.03 -3.89
CA TRP A 70 7.96 3.50 -5.28
C TRP A 70 6.68 4.28 -5.59
N THR A 71 5.52 3.75 -5.19
CA THR A 71 4.22 4.38 -5.42
C THR A 71 4.10 5.75 -4.77
N LEU A 72 4.61 5.93 -3.53
CA LEU A 72 4.62 7.23 -2.86
C LEU A 72 5.27 8.33 -3.68
N ARG A 73 6.35 8.02 -4.42
CA ARG A 73 7.04 8.98 -5.30
C ARG A 73 6.22 9.36 -6.53
N GLN A 74 5.24 8.54 -6.90
CA GLN A 74 4.41 8.72 -8.09
C GLN A 74 3.07 9.39 -7.80
N LEU A 75 2.67 9.45 -6.53
CA LEU A 75 1.43 10.11 -6.13
C LEU A 75 1.59 11.63 -6.21
N PRO A 76 0.60 12.36 -6.78
CA PRO A 76 0.64 13.82 -6.82
C PRO A 76 0.52 14.40 -5.41
N CYS A 77 1.20 15.54 -5.16
CA CYS A 77 1.03 16.31 -3.94
C CYS A 77 -0.45 16.70 -3.74
N GLY A 78 -0.90 16.65 -2.49
CA GLY A 78 -2.30 16.76 -2.12
C GLY A 78 -2.96 15.39 -1.93
N SER A 79 -2.37 14.30 -2.43
CA SER A 79 -2.80 12.94 -2.11
C SER A 79 -2.51 12.62 -0.65
N ARG A 80 -3.33 11.74 -0.07
CA ARG A 80 -3.19 11.31 1.33
C ARG A 80 -3.04 9.81 1.39
N ILE A 81 -2.22 9.33 2.29
CA ILE A 81 -2.01 7.91 2.51
C ILE A 81 -1.85 7.62 4.00
N GLY A 82 -2.43 6.52 4.43
CA GLY A 82 -2.29 5.98 5.77
C GLY A 82 -1.95 4.50 5.72
N TRP A 83 -1.51 3.95 6.83
CA TRP A 83 -1.08 2.57 6.95
C TRP A 83 -1.93 1.79 7.93
N GLY A 84 -2.12 0.53 7.65
CA GLY A 84 -2.66 -0.45 8.57
C GLY A 84 -1.92 -1.78 8.46
N ALA A 85 -2.08 -2.62 9.46
CA ALA A 85 -1.60 -3.98 9.47
C ALA A 85 -2.77 -4.95 9.65
N PHE A 86 -2.70 -6.08 8.95
CA PHE A 86 -3.59 -7.21 9.11
C PHE A 86 -2.83 -8.39 9.68
N THR A 87 -3.40 -8.99 10.71
CA THR A 87 -2.99 -10.30 11.23
C THR A 87 -4.18 -10.93 11.97
N GLU A 88 -4.19 -12.25 12.11
CA GLU A 88 -5.26 -13.04 12.71
C GLU A 88 -6.59 -12.83 11.94
N TYR A 89 -7.50 -12.01 12.48
CA TYR A 89 -8.80 -11.70 11.86
C TYR A 89 -9.06 -10.19 11.77
N ARG A 90 -8.10 -9.33 12.13
CA ARG A 90 -8.29 -7.88 12.21
C ARG A 90 -7.30 -7.09 11.37
N SER A 91 -7.83 -6.07 10.72
CA SER A 91 -7.04 -4.95 10.18
C SER A 91 -7.09 -3.78 11.16
N LEU A 92 -5.92 -3.32 11.58
CA LEU A 92 -5.74 -2.19 12.49
C LEU A 92 -5.16 -1.00 11.73
N LEU A 93 -5.70 0.19 12.00
CA LEU A 93 -5.14 1.43 11.49
C LEU A 93 -3.93 1.82 12.36
N LEU A 94 -2.78 1.94 11.75
CA LEU A 94 -1.52 2.34 12.39
C LEU A 94 -1.27 3.84 12.23
N LEU A 95 -1.58 4.38 11.05
CA LEU A 95 -1.45 5.79 10.71
C LEU A 95 -2.67 6.23 9.90
N THR A 96 -3.33 7.28 10.35
CA THR A 96 -4.40 7.92 9.58
C THR A 96 -3.84 8.57 8.31
N PRO A 97 -4.64 8.70 7.21
CA PRO A 97 -4.15 9.30 5.99
C PRO A 97 -3.64 10.74 6.19
N VAL A 98 -2.35 10.94 5.87
CA VAL A 98 -1.65 12.23 5.86
C VAL A 98 -1.21 12.61 4.46
N GLU A 99 -0.99 13.91 4.21
CA GLU A 99 -0.58 14.40 2.88
C GLU A 99 0.83 13.89 2.52
N VAL A 100 0.98 13.40 1.29
CA VAL A 100 2.16 12.63 0.85
C VAL A 100 3.41 13.49 0.76
N CYS A 101 3.33 14.70 0.18
CA CYS A 101 4.53 15.51 -0.07
C CYS A 101 5.05 16.20 1.20
N GLU A 102 4.16 16.66 2.06
CA GLU A 102 4.53 17.33 3.32
C GLU A 102 5.07 16.33 4.35
N ASN A 103 4.57 15.07 4.32
CA ASN A 103 4.94 14.03 5.30
C ASN A 103 5.75 12.89 4.68
N TYR A 104 6.41 13.12 3.54
CA TYR A 104 7.08 12.06 2.78
C TYR A 104 8.07 11.24 3.61
N ASN A 105 8.95 11.92 4.36
CA ASN A 105 9.97 11.25 5.17
C ASN A 105 9.36 10.45 6.33
N ASP A 106 8.31 10.97 6.97
CA ASP A 106 7.62 10.29 8.07
C ASP A 106 6.84 9.07 7.54
N LEU A 107 6.24 9.19 6.36
CA LEU A 107 5.59 8.08 5.67
C LEU A 107 6.58 6.96 5.33
N ILE A 108 7.77 7.29 4.82
CA ILE A 108 8.81 6.30 4.55
C ILE A 108 9.30 5.66 5.85
N ALA A 109 9.60 6.45 6.87
CA ALA A 109 10.08 5.94 8.15
C ALA A 109 9.04 5.04 8.84
N SER A 110 7.76 5.39 8.78
CA SER A 110 6.67 4.56 9.33
C SER A 110 6.44 3.29 8.51
N LEU A 111 6.54 3.35 7.18
CA LEU A 111 6.45 2.18 6.30
C LEU A 111 7.55 1.16 6.60
N ASP A 112 8.76 1.62 6.89
CA ASP A 112 9.91 0.77 7.21
C ASP A 112 9.73 -0.01 8.52
N ASN A 113 8.87 0.46 9.41
CA ASN A 113 8.56 -0.20 10.67
C ASN A 113 7.37 -1.19 10.58
N ILE A 114 6.73 -1.32 9.42
CA ILE A 114 5.68 -2.33 9.21
C ILE A 114 6.35 -3.68 8.94
N ASP A 115 6.39 -4.55 9.94
CA ASP A 115 7.05 -5.85 9.88
C ASP A 115 6.36 -6.90 10.75
N GLY A 116 6.91 -8.12 10.82
CA GLY A 116 6.37 -9.24 11.56
C GLY A 116 6.28 -9.05 13.07
N ARG A 117 6.97 -8.06 13.66
CA ARG A 117 6.83 -7.72 15.09
C ARG A 117 5.45 -7.17 15.45
N MET A 118 4.69 -6.73 14.44
CA MET A 118 3.29 -6.27 14.61
C MET A 118 2.30 -7.44 14.69
N ARG A 119 2.76 -8.67 14.49
CA ARG A 119 1.99 -9.89 14.52
C ARG A 119 1.69 -10.29 15.97
N TRP A 120 0.42 -10.41 16.34
CA TRP A 120 0.02 -10.85 17.68
C TRP A 120 -0.50 -12.29 17.73
N ALA A 121 -0.69 -12.92 16.56
CA ALA A 121 -1.14 -14.31 16.44
C ALA A 121 -0.61 -14.95 15.17
N ASN A 122 -0.55 -16.29 15.15
CA ASN A 122 -0.14 -17.07 13.98
C ASN A 122 -1.33 -17.52 13.10
N ALA A 123 -2.51 -16.97 13.33
CA ALA A 123 -3.69 -17.19 12.51
C ALA A 123 -3.81 -16.14 11.42
N SER A 124 -4.54 -16.46 10.35
CA SER A 124 -4.81 -15.58 9.21
C SER A 124 -6.21 -15.86 8.68
N GLU A 125 -7.17 -15.00 8.98
CA GLU A 125 -8.53 -15.06 8.42
C GLU A 125 -8.71 -13.88 7.45
N VAL A 126 -8.18 -14.02 6.24
CA VAL A 126 -8.07 -12.94 5.24
C VAL A 126 -9.42 -12.30 4.91
N GLY A 127 -10.48 -13.13 4.84
CA GLY A 127 -11.83 -12.62 4.62
C GLY A 127 -12.29 -11.63 5.70
N LYS A 128 -12.00 -11.91 6.98
CA LYS A 128 -12.27 -10.97 8.07
C LYS A 128 -11.34 -9.75 8.02
N GLY A 129 -10.07 -9.94 7.61
CA GLY A 129 -9.14 -8.84 7.41
C GLY A 129 -9.65 -7.83 6.38
N VAL A 130 -10.14 -8.30 5.25
CA VAL A 130 -10.77 -7.45 4.22
C VAL A 130 -12.02 -6.74 4.77
N TYR A 131 -12.89 -7.46 5.49
CA TYR A 131 -14.05 -6.85 6.15
C TYR A 131 -13.63 -5.71 7.10
N TRP A 132 -12.67 -5.94 7.99
CA TRP A 132 -12.20 -4.92 8.91
C TRP A 132 -11.50 -3.75 8.23
N SER A 133 -10.83 -3.97 7.09
CA SER A 133 -10.23 -2.88 6.30
C SER A 133 -11.31 -1.91 5.78
N VAL A 134 -12.45 -2.45 5.32
CA VAL A 134 -13.61 -1.64 4.92
C VAL A 134 -14.18 -0.86 6.12
N ARG A 135 -14.31 -1.52 7.28
CA ARG A 135 -14.80 -0.87 8.52
C ARG A 135 -13.89 0.26 8.97
N VAL A 136 -12.57 0.07 8.89
CA VAL A 136 -11.57 1.11 9.19
C VAL A 136 -11.75 2.30 8.26
N ALA A 137 -11.87 2.07 6.95
CA ALA A 137 -12.10 3.15 5.99
C ALA A 137 -13.40 3.93 6.25
N LEU A 138 -14.49 3.21 6.56
CA LEU A 138 -15.78 3.83 6.88
C LEU A 138 -15.76 4.67 8.16
N SER A 139 -14.94 4.28 9.15
CA SER A 139 -14.78 5.00 10.41
C SER A 139 -13.85 6.22 10.31
N THR A 140 -13.09 6.32 9.22
CA THR A 140 -12.18 7.44 8.97
C THR A 140 -12.94 8.60 8.32
N GLU A 141 -12.72 9.83 8.80
CA GLU A 141 -13.47 11.03 8.37
C GLU A 141 -13.45 11.24 6.85
N SER A 142 -12.28 11.06 6.20
CA SER A 142 -12.13 11.24 4.76
C SER A 142 -12.69 10.08 3.92
N LYS A 143 -13.08 8.97 4.55
CA LYS A 143 -13.53 7.73 3.88
C LYS A 143 -12.59 7.34 2.74
N PRO A 144 -11.33 7.04 3.05
CA PRO A 144 -10.31 6.72 2.06
C PRO A 144 -10.64 5.43 1.31
N ASP A 145 -10.05 5.28 0.14
CA ASP A 145 -10.05 4.03 -0.60
C ASP A 145 -9.12 3.01 0.06
N VAL A 146 -9.41 1.73 -0.05
CA VAL A 146 -8.64 0.67 0.63
C VAL A 146 -7.74 -0.04 -0.37
N ILE A 147 -6.47 -0.20 -0.01
CA ILE A 147 -5.54 -1.12 -0.66
C ILE A 147 -5.21 -2.21 0.34
N PHE A 148 -5.57 -3.45 0.06
CA PHE A 148 -5.30 -4.60 0.93
C PHE A 148 -4.31 -5.53 0.26
N ILE A 149 -3.12 -5.71 0.86
CA ILE A 149 -2.01 -6.48 0.30
C ILE A 149 -1.83 -7.76 1.09
N SER A 150 -1.99 -8.92 0.45
CA SER A 150 -1.91 -10.24 1.08
C SER A 150 -1.59 -11.31 0.03
N ASP A 151 -1.09 -12.46 0.45
CA ASP A 151 -1.01 -13.67 -0.38
C ASP A 151 -2.30 -14.50 -0.38
N GLY A 152 -3.24 -14.16 0.50
CA GLY A 152 -4.51 -14.86 0.63
C GLY A 152 -4.44 -16.18 1.39
N HIS A 153 -3.34 -16.45 2.09
CA HIS A 153 -3.18 -17.66 2.89
C HIS A 153 -4.09 -17.62 4.13
N GLU A 154 -4.97 -18.60 4.27
CA GLU A 154 -5.88 -18.75 5.40
C GLU A 154 -5.33 -19.77 6.40
N ALA A 155 -5.25 -19.36 7.67
CA ALA A 155 -4.82 -20.22 8.78
C ALA A 155 -5.72 -19.99 10.01
N PRO A 156 -6.63 -20.92 10.37
CA PRO A 156 -6.81 -22.26 9.80
C PRO A 156 -7.35 -22.26 8.36
N PRO A 157 -7.07 -23.33 7.59
CA PRO A 157 -7.50 -23.44 6.21
C PRO A 157 -9.03 -23.44 6.11
N LEU A 158 -9.56 -22.84 5.06
CA LEU A 158 -10.99 -22.91 4.76
C LEU A 158 -11.37 -24.33 4.30
N GLU A 159 -12.53 -24.79 4.75
CA GLU A 159 -13.10 -26.03 4.22
C GLU A 159 -13.35 -25.89 2.70
N PRO A 160 -13.04 -26.92 1.89
CA PRO A 160 -13.30 -26.89 0.45
C PRO A 160 -14.77 -26.57 0.16
N GLY A 161 -15.03 -25.50 -0.61
CA GLY A 161 -16.38 -25.06 -0.96
C GLY A 161 -17.11 -24.29 0.13
N ALA A 162 -16.49 -24.00 1.24
CA ALA A 162 -17.08 -23.12 2.25
C ALA A 162 -17.36 -21.74 1.66
N PRO A 163 -18.55 -21.17 1.92
CA PRO A 163 -18.84 -19.82 1.47
C PRO A 163 -17.94 -18.82 2.21
N ILE A 164 -17.48 -17.79 1.50
CA ILE A 164 -16.77 -16.67 2.14
C ILE A 164 -17.76 -16.02 3.12
N SER A 165 -17.54 -16.28 4.41
CA SER A 165 -18.34 -15.69 5.47
C SER A 165 -17.86 -14.26 5.73
N MET A 166 -18.72 -13.30 5.46
CA MET A 166 -18.49 -11.89 5.76
C MET A 166 -19.77 -11.29 6.35
N PRO A 167 -19.71 -10.50 7.43
CA PRO A 167 -20.87 -9.83 7.98
C PRO A 167 -21.62 -9.00 6.95
N GLU A 168 -22.95 -8.98 7.02
CA GLU A 168 -23.84 -8.35 6.04
C GLU A 168 -23.86 -6.81 6.11
N ASP A 169 -23.23 -6.23 7.13
CA ASP A 169 -23.17 -4.78 7.33
C ASP A 169 -22.17 -4.07 6.40
N VAL A 170 -21.37 -4.83 5.64
CA VAL A 170 -20.53 -4.31 4.55
C VAL A 170 -21.14 -4.69 3.20
N GLN A 171 -21.52 -3.69 2.43
CA GLN A 171 -22.12 -3.88 1.11
C GLN A 171 -21.06 -3.67 -0.01
N PRO A 172 -21.13 -4.43 -1.11
CA PRO A 172 -20.25 -4.24 -2.25
C PRO A 172 -20.29 -2.79 -2.76
N GLY A 173 -19.12 -2.18 -2.98
CA GLY A 173 -18.99 -0.81 -3.48
C GLY A 173 -19.24 0.29 -2.44
N GLN A 174 -19.49 -0.03 -1.18
CA GLN A 174 -19.62 0.94 -0.10
C GLN A 174 -18.33 1.74 0.14
N VAL A 175 -17.20 1.10 -0.06
CA VAL A 175 -15.85 1.69 -0.14
C VAL A 175 -15.25 1.23 -1.45
N ARG A 176 -14.48 2.08 -2.12
CA ARG A 176 -13.66 1.67 -3.27
C ARG A 176 -12.37 1.04 -2.77
N GLY A 177 -11.83 0.08 -3.52
CA GLY A 177 -10.58 -0.53 -3.10
C GLY A 177 -9.96 -1.44 -4.13
N LEU A 178 -8.80 -1.96 -3.74
CA LEU A 178 -8.00 -2.88 -4.52
C LEU A 178 -7.44 -3.95 -3.58
N ILE A 179 -7.66 -5.22 -3.89
CA ILE A 179 -6.90 -6.32 -3.29
C ILE A 179 -5.67 -6.56 -4.15
N VAL A 180 -4.51 -6.57 -3.51
CA VAL A 180 -3.21 -6.76 -4.14
C VAL A 180 -2.67 -8.12 -3.70
N GLY A 181 -2.63 -9.07 -4.62
CA GLY A 181 -2.08 -10.40 -4.37
C GLY A 181 -0.56 -10.39 -4.46
N ALA A 182 0.12 -10.74 -3.38
CA ALA A 182 1.58 -10.82 -3.30
C ALA A 182 2.04 -12.27 -3.17
N GLY A 183 2.93 -12.72 -4.05
CA GLY A 183 3.51 -14.05 -4.04
C GLY A 183 3.54 -14.72 -5.39
N SER A 184 4.21 -15.89 -5.42
CA SER A 184 4.29 -16.78 -6.58
C SER A 184 3.26 -17.90 -6.52
N ASP A 185 3.10 -18.62 -7.63
CA ASP A 185 2.23 -19.81 -7.68
C ASP A 185 2.88 -21.05 -7.04
N ALA A 186 4.17 -20.98 -6.69
CA ALA A 186 4.89 -22.06 -6.06
C ALA A 186 4.57 -22.13 -4.55
N ALA A 187 4.17 -23.32 -4.08
CA ALA A 187 4.00 -23.56 -2.66
C ALA A 187 5.36 -23.70 -1.98
N LEU A 188 5.77 -22.68 -1.22
CA LEU A 188 7.06 -22.59 -0.55
C LEU A 188 6.90 -22.67 0.97
N PRO A 189 7.92 -23.20 1.69
CA PRO A 189 7.87 -23.30 3.15
C PRO A 189 7.73 -21.91 3.80
N ILE A 190 6.79 -21.81 4.74
CA ILE A 190 6.60 -20.57 5.50
C ILE A 190 7.70 -20.48 6.56
N PRO A 191 8.46 -19.37 6.60
CA PRO A 191 9.43 -19.12 7.66
C PRO A 191 8.72 -19.05 9.02
N LYS A 192 9.34 -19.65 10.04
CA LYS A 192 8.94 -19.52 11.44
C LYS A 192 9.82 -18.48 12.08
N THR A 193 9.21 -17.45 12.65
CA THR A 193 9.92 -16.33 13.30
C THR A 193 9.61 -16.29 14.79
N ASP A 194 10.52 -15.73 15.57
CA ASP A 194 10.32 -15.38 16.97
C ASP A 194 9.61 -14.01 17.14
N ASP A 195 9.44 -13.56 18.38
CA ASP A 195 8.78 -12.29 18.69
C ASP A 195 9.58 -11.06 18.19
N ASP A 196 10.87 -11.22 17.91
CA ASP A 196 11.72 -10.17 17.32
C ASP A 196 11.73 -10.22 15.79
N ASP A 197 10.85 -11.04 15.17
CA ASP A 197 10.76 -11.28 13.73
C ASP A 197 12.03 -11.93 13.12
N ARG A 198 12.82 -12.64 13.94
CA ARG A 198 14.00 -13.38 13.49
C ARG A 198 13.60 -14.78 13.08
N ARG A 199 14.05 -15.21 11.90
CA ARG A 199 13.80 -16.56 11.42
C ARG A 199 14.48 -17.60 12.31
N VAL A 200 13.68 -18.47 12.95
CA VAL A 200 14.14 -19.58 13.79
C VAL A 200 14.01 -20.94 13.09
N GLY A 201 13.47 -20.97 11.87
CA GLY A 201 13.29 -22.17 11.08
C GLY A 201 12.17 -22.03 10.06
N TYR A 202 11.48 -23.13 9.79
CA TYR A 202 10.29 -23.19 8.95
C TYR A 202 9.21 -24.01 9.64
N TRP A 203 7.95 -23.67 9.36
CA TRP A 203 6.83 -24.48 9.78
C TRP A 203 6.90 -25.87 9.13
N SER A 204 6.52 -26.90 9.85
CA SER A 204 6.39 -28.26 9.32
C SER A 204 4.94 -28.72 9.31
N ALA A 205 4.64 -29.76 8.53
CA ALA A 205 3.30 -30.32 8.47
C ALA A 205 2.76 -30.80 9.86
N ARG A 206 3.64 -30.98 10.84
CA ARG A 206 3.24 -31.38 12.22
C ARG A 206 2.91 -30.19 13.12
N ASP A 207 3.38 -29.01 12.75
CA ASP A 207 3.24 -27.78 13.56
C ASP A 207 1.94 -27.02 13.24
N VAL A 208 1.28 -27.38 12.13
CA VAL A 208 0.08 -26.68 11.62
C VAL A 208 -1.19 -27.46 11.90
N VAL A 209 -2.32 -26.78 11.83
CA VAL A 209 -3.65 -27.38 12.06
C VAL A 209 -3.88 -28.51 11.05
N GLN A 210 -4.25 -29.67 11.57
CA GLN A 210 -4.60 -30.83 10.75
C GLN A 210 -6.11 -30.84 10.52
N LEU A 211 -6.52 -30.93 9.27
CA LEU A 211 -7.92 -31.17 8.94
C LEU A 211 -8.30 -32.62 9.27
N VAL A 212 -9.49 -32.81 9.80
CA VAL A 212 -10.02 -34.15 10.09
C VAL A 212 -11.24 -34.35 9.20
N SER A 213 -11.20 -35.39 8.37
CA SER A 213 -12.36 -35.80 7.56
C SER A 213 -13.54 -36.22 8.45
N PRO A 214 -14.78 -36.21 7.95
CA PRO A 214 -15.94 -36.66 8.70
C PRO A 214 -15.85 -38.12 9.20
N ASP A 215 -15.02 -38.94 8.58
CA ASP A 215 -14.72 -40.33 8.96
C ASP A 215 -13.63 -40.45 10.06
N GLY A 216 -13.11 -39.32 10.55
CA GLY A 216 -12.03 -39.26 11.55
C GLY A 216 -10.63 -39.41 10.98
N THR A 217 -10.46 -39.54 9.67
CA THR A 217 -9.13 -39.62 9.05
C THR A 217 -8.45 -38.23 9.06
N ARG A 218 -7.21 -38.18 9.56
CA ARG A 218 -6.41 -36.96 9.49
C ARG A 218 -5.94 -36.72 8.05
N ILE A 219 -6.31 -35.58 7.50
CA ILE A 219 -5.76 -35.08 6.24
C ILE A 219 -4.52 -34.26 6.59
N LEU A 220 -3.35 -34.66 6.08
CA LEU A 220 -2.12 -33.87 6.24
C LEU A 220 -2.35 -32.51 5.60
N SER A 221 -2.40 -31.49 6.43
CA SER A 221 -2.52 -30.10 5.99
C SER A 221 -1.22 -29.65 5.32
N THR A 222 -1.34 -28.85 4.28
CA THR A 222 -0.22 -28.20 3.60
C THR A 222 0.00 -26.75 4.06
N GLU A 223 -0.65 -26.35 5.16
CA GLU A 223 -0.62 -24.99 5.72
C GLU A 223 0.77 -24.50 6.17
N HIS A 224 1.76 -25.39 6.23
CA HIS A 224 3.17 -25.03 6.39
C HIS A 224 3.82 -24.51 5.11
N LEU A 225 3.10 -24.58 3.98
CA LEU A 225 3.50 -24.06 2.68
C LEU A 225 2.55 -22.96 2.27
N SER A 226 3.06 -21.92 1.65
CA SER A 226 2.24 -20.83 1.10
C SER A 226 2.56 -20.60 -0.38
N ALA A 227 1.51 -20.43 -1.17
CA ALA A 227 1.51 -19.88 -2.52
C ALA A 227 0.57 -18.69 -2.57
N LEU A 228 0.54 -17.94 -3.65
CA LEU A 228 -0.47 -16.93 -3.89
C LEU A 228 -1.85 -17.58 -4.11
N HIS A 229 -2.79 -17.33 -3.22
CA HIS A 229 -4.17 -17.81 -3.32
C HIS A 229 -5.04 -16.87 -4.18
N GLU A 230 -4.63 -16.66 -5.43
CA GLU A 230 -5.24 -15.68 -6.34
C GLU A 230 -6.76 -15.86 -6.54
N PRO A 231 -7.30 -17.08 -6.72
CA PRO A 231 -8.75 -17.27 -6.86
C PRO A 231 -9.51 -16.82 -5.61
N HIS A 232 -8.98 -17.07 -4.42
CA HIS A 232 -9.57 -16.65 -3.15
C HIS A 232 -9.59 -15.13 -3.02
N LEU A 233 -8.47 -14.46 -3.29
CA LEU A 233 -8.38 -13.00 -3.25
C LEU A 233 -9.33 -12.33 -4.26
N LYS A 234 -9.46 -12.90 -5.47
CA LYS A 234 -10.43 -12.41 -6.47
C LYS A 234 -11.89 -12.57 -6.01
N ALA A 235 -12.20 -13.68 -5.35
CA ALA A 235 -13.53 -13.91 -4.79
C ALA A 235 -13.83 -12.91 -3.66
N LEU A 236 -12.88 -12.64 -2.77
CA LEU A 236 -12.98 -11.61 -1.74
C LEU A 236 -13.17 -10.21 -2.35
N ALA A 237 -12.39 -9.88 -3.38
CA ALA A 237 -12.52 -8.60 -4.10
C ALA A 237 -13.93 -8.42 -4.66
N GLY A 238 -14.47 -9.45 -5.33
CA GLY A 238 -15.84 -9.44 -5.84
C GLY A 238 -16.89 -9.27 -4.72
N ARG A 239 -16.68 -9.88 -3.55
CA ARG A 239 -17.60 -9.82 -2.42
C ARG A 239 -17.75 -8.40 -1.84
N VAL A 240 -16.67 -7.59 -1.83
CA VAL A 240 -16.69 -6.21 -1.33
C VAL A 240 -16.77 -5.15 -2.43
N GLY A 241 -16.72 -5.56 -3.70
CA GLY A 241 -16.73 -4.66 -4.85
C GLY A 241 -15.36 -3.97 -5.10
N PHE A 242 -14.27 -4.61 -4.70
CA PHE A 242 -12.91 -4.15 -4.96
C PHE A 242 -12.40 -4.66 -6.31
N GLY A 243 -11.38 -3.97 -6.85
CA GLY A 243 -10.55 -4.51 -7.90
C GLY A 243 -9.55 -5.55 -7.38
N TYR A 244 -8.91 -6.26 -8.29
CA TYR A 244 -7.79 -7.15 -7.98
C TYR A 244 -6.57 -6.80 -8.84
N LEU A 245 -5.39 -6.89 -8.23
CA LEU A 245 -4.08 -6.76 -8.89
C LEU A 245 -3.14 -7.86 -8.36
N ARG A 246 -2.46 -8.58 -9.23
CA ARG A 246 -1.29 -9.38 -8.85
C ARG A 246 -0.06 -8.47 -8.81
N LEU A 247 0.60 -8.39 -7.68
CA LEU A 247 1.81 -7.59 -7.51
C LEU A 247 2.99 -8.28 -8.20
N THR A 248 3.40 -7.74 -9.32
CA THR A 248 4.55 -8.25 -10.08
C THR A 248 5.72 -7.28 -10.01
N THR A 249 5.46 -6.00 -10.18
CA THR A 249 6.49 -4.95 -10.15
C THR A 249 5.99 -3.73 -9.36
N PRO A 250 6.88 -2.91 -8.81
CA PRO A 250 6.50 -1.65 -8.15
C PRO A 250 5.67 -0.73 -9.04
N GLU A 251 5.99 -0.67 -10.34
CA GLU A 251 5.29 0.16 -11.31
C GLU A 251 3.83 -0.27 -11.50
N SER A 252 3.56 -1.58 -11.43
CA SER A 252 2.20 -2.11 -11.57
C SER A 252 1.28 -1.63 -10.45
N LEU A 253 1.78 -1.57 -9.22
CA LEU A 253 1.05 -1.04 -8.07
C LEU A 253 0.82 0.47 -8.23
N ALA A 254 1.87 1.22 -8.58
CA ALA A 254 1.77 2.66 -8.79
C ALA A 254 0.77 3.03 -9.89
N ALA A 255 0.76 2.28 -11.00
CA ALA A 255 -0.20 2.47 -12.09
C ALA A 255 -1.64 2.20 -11.63
N ALA A 256 -1.86 1.09 -10.91
CA ALA A 256 -3.18 0.72 -10.40
C ALA A 256 -3.72 1.72 -9.36
N MET A 257 -2.86 2.24 -8.48
CA MET A 257 -3.25 3.25 -7.49
C MET A 257 -3.44 4.65 -8.08
N ARG A 258 -2.94 4.92 -9.28
CA ARG A 258 -3.19 6.18 -10.03
C ARG A 258 -4.32 6.06 -11.05
N ASP A 259 -5.06 4.96 -11.04
CA ASP A 259 -6.23 4.78 -11.90
C ASP A 259 -7.28 5.86 -11.61
N ALA A 260 -7.88 6.41 -12.68
CA ALA A 260 -8.87 7.49 -12.60
C ALA A 260 -10.09 7.14 -11.73
N ARG A 261 -10.43 5.85 -11.58
CA ARG A 261 -11.52 5.40 -10.70
C ARG A 261 -11.31 5.77 -9.23
N PHE A 262 -10.07 5.96 -8.79
CA PHE A 262 -9.71 6.38 -7.43
C PHE A 262 -9.48 7.89 -7.30
N ALA A 263 -9.36 8.60 -8.43
CA ALA A 263 -9.10 10.03 -8.42
C ALA A 263 -10.24 10.80 -7.72
N ARG A 264 -9.85 11.81 -6.95
CA ARG A 264 -10.74 12.78 -6.31
C ARG A 264 -10.24 14.18 -6.69
N ARG A 265 -11.15 15.08 -7.03
CA ARG A 265 -10.78 16.48 -7.31
C ARG A 265 -10.75 17.28 -6.02
N ALA A 266 -9.58 17.70 -5.61
CA ALA A 266 -9.41 18.52 -4.39
C ALA A 266 -8.41 19.66 -4.63
N PRO A 267 -8.52 20.77 -3.87
CA PRO A 267 -7.53 21.83 -3.91
C PRO A 267 -6.20 21.35 -3.33
N ALA A 268 -5.18 21.27 -4.17
CA ALA A 268 -3.83 20.82 -3.78
C ALA A 268 -2.81 21.95 -3.95
N PRO A 269 -1.80 22.04 -3.06
CA PRO A 269 -0.75 23.03 -3.17
C PRO A 269 0.03 22.80 -4.47
N THR A 270 0.15 23.84 -5.27
CA THR A 270 0.84 23.83 -6.56
C THR A 270 1.84 24.94 -6.61
N ASP A 271 3.06 24.60 -6.98
CA ASP A 271 4.16 25.56 -7.13
C ASP A 271 4.18 26.14 -8.53
N PHE A 272 4.19 27.45 -8.66
CA PHE A 272 4.29 28.19 -9.92
C PHE A 272 5.61 28.96 -10.07
N TYR A 273 6.61 28.69 -9.21
CA TYR A 273 7.91 29.38 -9.23
C TYR A 273 8.63 29.24 -10.60
N TRP A 274 8.34 28.19 -11.35
CA TRP A 274 8.91 27.97 -12.68
C TRP A 274 8.51 29.04 -13.69
N VAL A 275 7.37 29.74 -13.51
CA VAL A 275 6.92 30.80 -14.41
C VAL A 275 7.85 32.02 -14.33
N PRO A 276 8.05 32.69 -13.17
CA PRO A 276 8.99 33.78 -13.07
C PRO A 276 10.43 33.36 -13.30
N LEU A 277 10.81 32.12 -12.95
CA LEU A 277 12.13 31.57 -13.26
C LEU A 277 12.39 31.47 -14.78
N GLY A 278 11.42 30.93 -15.52
CA GLY A 278 11.51 30.84 -16.99
C GLY A 278 11.56 32.22 -17.66
N LEU A 279 10.79 33.20 -17.15
CA LEU A 279 10.86 34.57 -17.64
C LEU A 279 12.20 35.24 -17.34
N ALA A 280 12.78 35.00 -16.14
CA ALA A 280 14.10 35.52 -15.81
C ALA A 280 15.17 34.95 -16.74
N LEU A 281 15.11 33.65 -17.02
CA LEU A 281 16.04 33.00 -17.95
C LEU A 281 15.92 33.55 -19.37
N ALA A 282 14.70 33.77 -19.86
CA ALA A 282 14.45 34.33 -21.19
C ALA A 282 14.95 35.78 -21.34
N LEU A 283 15.04 36.54 -20.24
CA LEU A 283 15.62 37.89 -20.25
C LEU A 283 17.15 37.91 -20.32
N LEU A 284 17.81 36.81 -19.91
CA LEU A 284 19.27 36.68 -19.83
C LEU A 284 19.90 36.10 -21.11
N VAL A 285 19.08 35.54 -22.02
CA VAL A 285 19.46 34.98 -23.32
C VAL A 285 19.17 36.01 -24.40
#